data_230c1f584f4a8712dad972a09a572487
#
_entry.id   230c1f584f4a8712dad972a09a572487
#
_cell.length_a   1.000
_cell.length_b   1.000
_cell.length_c   1.000
_cell.angle_alpha   90.00
_cell.angle_beta   90.00
_cell.angle_gamma   90.00
#
_symmetry.space_group_name_H-M   'P 1'
#
loop_
_entity.id
_entity.type
_entity.pdbx_description
1 polymer ?
#
loop_
_entity_poly.entity_id
_entity_poly.type
_entity_poly.pdbx_seq_one_letter_code
_entity_poly.pdbx_strand_id
1 'polypeptide(L)'
;MVHINTIDIIYKFLDEQDYLNRKEILGIIFYGSSNYKTDTKCSDIDLLIITNDENNYKGVTYVDNKKIEYFEKNVYDLAQKIEELPSNFDRSLESIFTNGKVIYDKHKTIENLKDLVLENNEYPRKKKQNKFYSTSFSELKKTFFSTDKTSPYFNYIYYNFLEEIRKEYHIQNGYSKLPVNKIKKLYENSDYSEKYYCVKLPDIEFRNLYISLLEKYKEDEFNVLLGKLKRKQTIKNNFNARKNNVKYSSTIIYSLIEKIIVKDTNEKDYLSLYYIALEKIRNLYCNINKLDNSLDNIYEYDSSFFEIFNDCVSNPSKENITLLFNYLSSKIDIDYTKYKIYELS
;
A
#
# COMPACT_ATOMS: atom_id res chain seq x y z
N MET A 1 -29.97 -12.75 -8.84
CA MET A 1 -28.53 -12.97 -8.63
C MET A 1 -28.33 -13.57 -7.25
N VAL A 2 -27.78 -14.79 -7.18
CA VAL A 2 -27.44 -15.42 -5.91
C VAL A 2 -26.25 -14.64 -5.33
N HIS A 3 -26.43 -14.03 -4.14
CA HIS A 3 -25.31 -13.44 -3.41
C HIS A 3 -24.41 -14.58 -2.95
N ILE A 4 -23.33 -14.83 -3.68
CA ILE A 4 -22.30 -15.77 -3.24
C ILE A 4 -21.62 -15.15 -2.02
N ASN A 5 -21.66 -15.88 -0.90
CA ASN A 5 -21.05 -15.46 0.33
C ASN A 5 -19.51 -15.45 0.17
N THR A 6 -18.83 -14.41 0.65
CA THR A 6 -17.35 -14.30 0.62
C THR A 6 -16.66 -15.56 1.18
N ILE A 7 -17.25 -16.18 2.18
CA ILE A 7 -16.71 -17.41 2.80
C ILE A 7 -16.77 -18.59 1.83
N ASP A 8 -17.82 -18.71 1.02
CA ASP A 8 -17.94 -19.80 0.03
C ASP A 8 -16.86 -19.66 -1.05
N ILE A 9 -16.55 -18.41 -1.44
CA ILE A 9 -15.46 -18.13 -2.39
C ILE A 9 -14.10 -18.52 -1.80
N ILE A 10 -13.89 -18.25 -0.51
CA ILE A 10 -12.65 -18.63 0.19
C ILE A 10 -12.50 -20.14 0.21
N TYR A 11 -13.54 -20.88 0.60
CA TYR A 11 -13.46 -22.35 0.63
C TYR A 11 -13.27 -22.94 -0.77
N LYS A 12 -13.91 -22.40 -1.79
CA LYS A 12 -13.70 -22.82 -3.18
C LYS A 12 -12.23 -22.60 -3.60
N PHE A 13 -11.63 -21.46 -3.26
CA PHE A 13 -10.20 -21.19 -3.50
C PHE A 13 -9.31 -22.21 -2.78
N LEU A 14 -9.60 -22.49 -1.50
CA LEU A 14 -8.80 -23.41 -0.70
C LEU A 14 -8.86 -24.84 -1.24
N ASP A 15 -10.02 -25.24 -1.75
CA ASP A 15 -10.23 -26.55 -2.39
C ASP A 15 -9.51 -26.62 -3.74
N GLU A 16 -9.70 -25.63 -4.63
CA GLU A 16 -9.02 -25.56 -5.94
C GLU A 16 -7.48 -25.57 -5.83
N GLN A 17 -6.94 -25.06 -4.75
CA GLN A 17 -5.47 -25.02 -4.48
C GLN A 17 -4.99 -26.13 -3.54
N ASP A 18 -5.90 -27.02 -3.12
CA ASP A 18 -5.65 -28.15 -2.20
C ASP A 18 -5.02 -27.73 -0.86
N TYR A 19 -5.27 -26.49 -0.40
CA TYR A 19 -4.63 -25.94 0.81
C TYR A 19 -4.98 -26.72 2.07
N LEU A 20 -6.20 -27.21 2.22
CA LEU A 20 -6.63 -27.88 3.46
C LEU A 20 -6.06 -29.30 3.62
N ASN A 21 -5.55 -29.91 2.54
CA ASN A 21 -4.94 -31.22 2.56
C ASN A 21 -3.41 -31.19 2.65
N ARG A 22 -2.82 -30.02 2.42
CA ARG A 22 -1.36 -29.83 2.51
C ARG A 22 -0.89 -29.87 3.96
N LYS A 23 0.05 -30.77 4.25
CA LYS A 23 0.54 -31.02 5.63
C LYS A 23 1.29 -29.82 6.22
N GLU A 24 1.92 -29.03 5.37
CA GLU A 24 2.69 -27.84 5.75
C GLU A 24 1.80 -26.66 6.16
N ILE A 25 0.50 -26.67 5.84
CA ILE A 25 -0.41 -25.58 6.24
C ILE A 25 -0.77 -25.71 7.72
N LEU A 26 -0.48 -24.66 8.46
CA LEU A 26 -0.70 -24.56 9.90
C LEU A 26 -1.88 -23.66 10.26
N GLY A 27 -2.20 -22.68 9.44
CA GLY A 27 -3.31 -21.79 9.71
C GLY A 27 -3.70 -20.92 8.53
N ILE A 28 -4.96 -20.44 8.50
CA ILE A 28 -5.47 -19.55 7.46
C ILE A 28 -6.34 -18.48 8.14
N ILE A 29 -6.02 -17.21 7.89
CA ILE A 29 -6.76 -16.05 8.39
C ILE A 29 -7.31 -15.25 7.22
N PHE A 30 -8.60 -14.98 7.22
CA PHE A 30 -9.26 -14.01 6.36
C PHE A 30 -9.24 -12.63 7.02
N TYR A 31 -8.70 -11.62 6.34
CA TYR A 31 -8.57 -10.28 6.87
C TYR A 31 -8.88 -9.20 5.80
N GLY A 32 -8.59 -7.95 6.09
CA GLY A 32 -8.81 -6.86 5.15
C GLY A 32 -10.25 -6.34 5.12
N SER A 33 -10.53 -5.46 4.16
CA SER A 33 -11.80 -4.73 4.10
C SER A 33 -13.03 -5.60 3.90
N SER A 34 -12.89 -6.70 3.17
CA SER A 34 -13.99 -7.64 2.93
C SER A 34 -14.43 -8.40 4.19
N ASN A 35 -13.47 -8.63 5.14
CA ASN A 35 -13.81 -9.23 6.43
C ASN A 35 -14.63 -8.27 7.32
N TYR A 36 -14.43 -6.96 7.19
CA TYR A 36 -15.05 -5.96 8.07
C TYR A 36 -16.35 -5.38 7.55
N LYS A 37 -16.95 -5.96 6.52
CA LYS A 37 -18.18 -5.46 5.85
C LYS A 37 -18.05 -4.00 5.38
N THR A 38 -16.84 -3.56 5.14
CA THR A 38 -16.51 -2.23 4.61
C THR A 38 -16.08 -2.31 3.16
N ASP A 39 -16.34 -3.48 2.57
CA ASP A 39 -16.04 -3.75 1.19
C ASP A 39 -16.82 -2.84 0.25
N THR A 40 -16.17 -2.52 -0.81
CA THR A 40 -16.76 -1.95 -2.01
C THR A 40 -16.91 -3.07 -3.04
N LYS A 41 -17.63 -2.84 -4.13
CA LYS A 41 -17.72 -3.82 -5.24
C LYS A 41 -16.36 -4.33 -5.73
N CYS A 42 -15.30 -3.55 -5.49
CA CYS A 42 -13.92 -3.81 -5.92
C CYS A 42 -12.99 -4.24 -4.78
N SER A 43 -13.51 -4.59 -3.61
CA SER A 43 -12.67 -5.04 -2.50
C SER A 43 -12.18 -6.46 -2.74
N ASP A 44 -10.88 -6.65 -2.57
CA ASP A 44 -10.19 -7.92 -2.66
C ASP A 44 -10.52 -8.78 -1.42
N ILE A 45 -10.36 -10.07 -1.53
CA ILE A 45 -10.32 -11.01 -0.40
C ILE A 45 -8.85 -11.18 -0.03
N ASP A 46 -8.49 -10.82 1.20
CA ASP A 46 -7.13 -10.92 1.70
C ASP A 46 -6.98 -12.14 2.61
N LEU A 47 -6.05 -13.04 2.30
CA LEU A 47 -5.76 -14.23 3.10
C LEU A 47 -4.31 -14.25 3.57
N LEU A 48 -4.09 -14.57 4.85
CA LEU A 48 -2.80 -14.97 5.38
C LEU A 48 -2.83 -16.49 5.57
N ILE A 49 -1.94 -17.19 4.87
CA ILE A 49 -1.74 -18.63 4.95
C ILE A 49 -0.43 -18.86 5.71
N ILE A 50 -0.52 -19.53 6.83
CA ILE A 50 0.61 -19.82 7.72
C ILE A 50 1.09 -21.21 7.44
N THR A 51 2.37 -21.35 7.20
CA THR A 51 3.01 -22.62 6.80
C THR A 51 4.28 -22.87 7.59
N ASN A 52 4.72 -24.13 7.66
CA ASN A 52 6.06 -24.48 8.11
C ASN A 52 7.08 -24.58 6.95
N ASP A 53 6.68 -24.26 5.72
CA ASP A 53 7.59 -24.17 4.59
C ASP A 53 8.52 -22.95 4.74
N GLU A 54 9.79 -23.08 4.31
CA GLU A 54 10.78 -22.00 4.39
C GLU A 54 10.50 -20.85 3.42
N ASN A 55 9.71 -21.06 2.39
CA ASN A 55 9.45 -20.08 1.36
C ASN A 55 8.24 -19.21 1.67
N ASN A 56 8.46 -17.89 1.73
CA ASN A 56 7.38 -16.92 1.76
C ASN A 56 6.91 -16.63 0.33
N TYR A 57 5.60 -16.69 0.12
CA TYR A 57 5.00 -16.46 -1.19
C TYR A 57 3.86 -15.43 -1.13
N LYS A 58 3.72 -14.62 -2.18
CA LYS A 58 2.53 -13.78 -2.40
C LYS A 58 1.90 -14.20 -3.72
N GLY A 59 0.61 -14.53 -3.67
CA GLY A 59 -0.17 -14.87 -4.84
C GLY A 59 -1.38 -13.96 -5.01
N VAL A 60 -1.87 -13.96 -6.24
CA VAL A 60 -3.14 -13.33 -6.63
C VAL A 60 -3.86 -14.30 -7.55
N THR A 61 -5.13 -14.50 -7.31
CA THR A 61 -6.00 -15.32 -8.19
C THR A 61 -7.41 -14.74 -8.21
N TYR A 62 -8.26 -15.29 -9.07
CA TYR A 62 -9.67 -14.92 -9.19
C TYR A 62 -10.53 -16.15 -9.06
N VAL A 63 -11.52 -16.10 -8.19
CA VAL A 63 -12.55 -17.12 -8.01
C VAL A 63 -13.90 -16.43 -8.12
N ASP A 64 -14.75 -16.90 -9.04
CA ASP A 64 -16.08 -16.31 -9.30
C ASP A 64 -16.04 -14.78 -9.51
N ASN A 65 -15.04 -14.29 -10.26
CA ASN A 65 -14.76 -12.87 -10.53
C ASN A 65 -14.39 -12.04 -9.28
N LYS A 66 -14.15 -12.66 -8.13
CA LYS A 66 -13.58 -12.01 -6.95
C LYS A 66 -12.08 -12.24 -6.91
N LYS A 67 -11.34 -11.16 -6.74
CA LYS A 67 -9.89 -11.19 -6.57
C LYS A 67 -9.55 -11.67 -5.17
N ILE A 68 -8.65 -12.64 -5.09
CA ILE A 68 -8.07 -13.14 -3.84
C ILE A 68 -6.58 -12.80 -3.85
N GLU A 69 -6.14 -11.98 -2.89
CA GLU A 69 -4.72 -11.78 -2.59
C GLU A 69 -4.36 -12.65 -1.38
N TYR A 70 -3.32 -13.46 -1.50
CA TYR A 70 -2.90 -14.31 -0.40
C TYR A 70 -1.41 -14.27 -0.18
N PHE A 71 -1.04 -14.36 1.10
CA PHE A 71 0.34 -14.40 1.55
C PHE A 71 0.57 -15.72 2.26
N GLU A 72 1.46 -16.55 1.72
CA GLU A 72 1.99 -17.68 2.44
C GLU A 72 3.20 -17.21 3.25
N LYS A 73 3.20 -17.48 4.55
CA LYS A 73 4.23 -17.03 5.48
C LYS A 73 4.66 -18.16 6.38
N ASN A 74 5.98 -18.31 6.49
CA ASN A 74 6.56 -19.21 7.46
C ASN A 74 6.20 -18.80 8.89
N VAL A 75 5.82 -19.75 9.73
CA VAL A 75 5.39 -19.52 11.11
C VAL A 75 6.50 -18.88 11.97
N TYR A 76 7.77 -19.28 11.77
CA TYR A 76 8.89 -18.72 12.53
C TYR A 76 9.19 -17.28 12.11
N ASP A 77 9.13 -16.99 10.80
CA ASP A 77 9.24 -15.61 10.30
C ASP A 77 8.14 -14.70 10.84
N LEU A 78 6.93 -15.23 11.00
CA LEU A 78 5.81 -14.49 11.60
C LEU A 78 6.05 -14.25 13.09
N ALA A 79 6.46 -15.26 13.84
CA ALA A 79 6.78 -15.13 15.26
C ALA A 79 7.86 -14.08 15.48
N GLN A 80 8.96 -14.15 14.73
CA GLN A 80 10.04 -13.14 14.80
C GLN A 80 9.53 -11.74 14.50
N LYS A 81 8.71 -11.57 13.47
CA LYS A 81 8.13 -10.24 13.15
C LYS A 81 7.17 -9.73 14.22
N ILE A 82 6.44 -10.62 14.89
CA ILE A 82 5.58 -10.26 16.01
C ILE A 82 6.42 -9.81 17.21
N GLU A 83 7.52 -10.46 17.51
CA GLU A 83 8.47 -10.02 18.55
C GLU A 83 9.09 -8.65 18.23
N GLU A 84 9.24 -8.31 16.96
CA GLU A 84 9.71 -7.01 16.49
C GLU A 84 8.61 -5.90 16.49
N LEU A 85 7.32 -6.23 16.70
CA LEU A 85 6.21 -5.26 16.68
C LEU A 85 6.43 -4.03 17.57
N PRO A 86 7.00 -4.16 18.80
CA PRO A 86 7.25 -2.99 19.65
C PRO A 86 8.16 -1.93 19.00
N SER A 87 8.96 -2.34 18.03
CA SER A 87 9.89 -1.46 17.31
C SER A 87 9.44 -1.10 15.90
N ASN A 88 8.33 -1.68 15.43
CA ASN A 88 7.83 -1.53 14.07
C ASN A 88 6.61 -0.59 14.05
N PHE A 89 6.55 0.29 13.03
CA PHE A 89 5.39 1.16 12.81
C PHE A 89 4.31 0.50 11.95
N ASP A 90 4.60 -0.61 11.29
CA ASP A 90 3.62 -1.37 10.54
C ASP A 90 2.86 -2.31 11.47
N ARG A 91 1.62 -1.97 11.78
CA ARG A 91 0.73 -2.74 12.65
C ARG A 91 -0.20 -3.68 11.87
N SER A 92 0.10 -3.94 10.63
CA SER A 92 -0.75 -4.81 9.80
C SER A 92 -0.87 -6.21 10.40
N LEU A 93 0.23 -6.79 10.91
CA LEU A 93 0.21 -8.10 11.57
C LEU A 93 -0.67 -8.10 12.82
N GLU A 94 -0.53 -7.07 13.67
CA GLU A 94 -1.39 -6.93 14.85
C GLU A 94 -2.87 -6.93 14.45
N SER A 95 -3.24 -6.13 13.45
CA SER A 95 -4.62 -6.08 12.96
C SER A 95 -5.08 -7.42 12.37
N ILE A 96 -4.23 -8.13 11.66
CA ILE A 96 -4.55 -9.44 11.09
C ILE A 96 -4.89 -10.44 12.20
N PHE A 97 -4.04 -10.55 13.23
CA PHE A 97 -4.24 -11.52 14.30
C PHE A 97 -5.36 -11.14 15.28
N THR A 98 -5.59 -9.83 15.53
CA THR A 98 -6.63 -9.40 16.47
C THR A 98 -8.02 -9.34 15.85
N ASN A 99 -8.13 -8.98 14.58
CA ASN A 99 -9.41 -8.72 13.92
C ASN A 99 -9.70 -9.65 12.73
N GLY A 100 -8.73 -10.44 12.29
CA GLY A 100 -8.91 -11.40 11.21
C GLY A 100 -9.85 -12.54 11.64
N LYS A 101 -10.59 -13.09 10.67
CA LYS A 101 -11.41 -14.26 10.87
C LYS A 101 -10.59 -15.52 10.61
N VAL A 102 -10.46 -16.38 11.62
CA VAL A 102 -9.79 -17.67 11.48
C VAL A 102 -10.65 -18.60 10.61
N ILE A 103 -10.08 -19.09 9.54
CA ILE A 103 -10.70 -20.05 8.61
C ILE A 103 -10.24 -21.48 8.92
N TYR A 104 -8.96 -21.63 9.25
CA TYR A 104 -8.35 -22.90 9.60
C TYR A 104 -7.23 -22.66 10.60
N ASP A 105 -7.14 -23.50 11.64
CA ASP A 105 -6.10 -23.42 12.68
C ASP A 105 -5.68 -24.81 13.13
N LYS A 106 -4.52 -25.25 12.68
CA LYS A 106 -3.93 -26.54 13.03
C LYS A 106 -3.02 -26.35 14.24
N HIS A 107 -3.21 -27.22 15.22
CA HIS A 107 -2.42 -27.21 16.46
C HIS A 107 -2.46 -25.89 17.24
N LYS A 108 -3.53 -25.09 17.11
CA LYS A 108 -3.66 -23.78 17.74
C LYS A 108 -2.54 -22.79 17.33
N THR A 109 -2.02 -22.93 16.13
CA THR A 109 -0.93 -22.06 15.64
C THR A 109 -1.32 -20.59 15.62
N ILE A 110 -2.54 -20.29 15.14
CA ILE A 110 -3.04 -18.90 15.10
C ILE A 110 -3.30 -18.38 16.51
N GLU A 111 -3.89 -19.21 17.39
CA GLU A 111 -4.13 -18.86 18.79
C GLU A 111 -2.80 -18.46 19.47
N ASN A 112 -1.77 -19.28 19.36
CA ASN A 112 -0.44 -19.01 19.94
C ASN A 112 0.21 -17.73 19.38
N LEU A 113 0.12 -17.49 18.06
CA LEU A 113 0.64 -16.26 17.44
C LEU A 113 -0.15 -15.03 17.88
N LYS A 114 -1.46 -15.15 18.09
CA LYS A 114 -2.30 -14.09 18.63
C LYS A 114 -1.93 -13.72 20.06
N ASP A 115 -1.66 -14.71 20.90
CA ASP A 115 -1.20 -14.48 22.28
C ASP A 115 0.15 -13.76 22.27
N LEU A 116 1.08 -14.16 21.41
CA LEU A 116 2.35 -13.48 21.23
C LEU A 116 2.18 -12.02 20.78
N VAL A 117 1.20 -11.74 19.90
CA VAL A 117 0.86 -10.35 19.51
C VAL A 117 0.36 -9.55 20.70
N LEU A 118 -0.52 -10.12 21.53
CA LEU A 118 -1.07 -9.43 22.70
C LEU A 118 0.02 -9.14 23.74
N GLU A 119 0.88 -10.09 24.03
CA GLU A 119 2.02 -9.91 24.93
C GLU A 119 2.97 -8.80 24.47
N ASN A 120 3.30 -8.77 23.18
CA ASN A 120 4.18 -7.73 22.63
C ASN A 120 3.52 -6.36 22.50
N ASN A 121 2.20 -6.28 22.56
CA ASN A 121 1.47 -5.02 22.47
C ASN A 121 1.49 -4.21 23.78
N GLU A 122 1.68 -4.86 24.91
CA GLU A 122 1.74 -4.22 26.24
C GLU A 122 3.05 -3.50 26.52
N TYR A 123 4.12 -3.79 25.78
CA TYR A 123 5.41 -3.15 25.96
C TYR A 123 5.41 -1.69 25.45
N PRO A 124 5.90 -0.73 26.26
CA PRO A 124 6.03 0.65 25.80
C PRO A 124 6.98 0.69 24.60
N ARG A 125 6.43 1.03 23.44
CA ARG A 125 7.18 1.11 22.19
C ARG A 125 8.34 2.08 22.33
N LYS A 126 9.55 1.56 22.38
CA LYS A 126 10.75 2.39 22.22
C LYS A 126 10.64 3.03 20.86
N LYS A 127 10.46 4.35 20.80
CA LYS A 127 10.52 5.13 19.56
C LYS A 127 11.86 4.84 18.89
N LYS A 128 11.93 3.84 18.01
CA LYS A 128 13.04 3.77 17.06
C LYS A 128 12.93 5.06 16.27
N GLN A 129 13.85 5.98 16.48
CA GLN A 129 13.96 7.16 15.65
C GLN A 129 14.19 6.67 14.23
N ASN A 130 13.13 6.64 13.44
CA ASN A 130 13.25 6.29 12.04
C ASN A 130 13.99 7.39 11.32
N LYS A 131 15.26 7.14 11.06
CA LYS A 131 16.20 8.01 10.36
C LYS A 131 15.88 8.18 8.86
N PHE A 132 14.76 7.62 8.42
CA PHE A 132 14.53 7.23 7.03
C PHE A 132 13.95 8.29 6.11
N TYR A 133 13.24 9.28 6.63
CA TYR A 133 12.26 10.00 5.82
C TYR A 133 12.63 11.44 5.46
N SER A 134 13.74 11.94 5.93
CA SER A 134 14.00 13.36 5.82
C SER A 134 14.56 13.80 4.47
N THR A 135 15.19 12.92 3.70
CA THR A 135 15.81 13.32 2.41
C THR A 135 14.74 13.49 1.35
N SER A 136 13.91 12.47 1.12
CA SER A 136 12.84 12.56 0.11
C SER A 136 11.80 13.62 0.44
N PHE A 137 11.46 13.79 1.72
CA PHE A 137 10.57 14.87 2.14
C PHE A 137 11.16 16.25 1.86
N SER A 138 12.44 16.48 2.17
CA SER A 138 13.10 17.75 1.95
C SER A 138 13.24 18.08 0.45
N GLU A 139 13.54 17.09 -0.36
CA GLU A 139 13.63 17.24 -1.81
C GLU A 139 12.27 17.53 -2.44
N LEU A 140 11.23 16.77 -2.11
CA LEU A 140 9.88 17.01 -2.57
C LEU A 140 9.34 18.37 -2.12
N LYS A 141 9.62 18.77 -0.87
CA LYS A 141 9.28 20.10 -0.37
C LYS A 141 9.91 21.20 -1.23
N LYS A 142 11.22 21.10 -1.50
CA LYS A 142 11.93 22.06 -2.35
C LYS A 142 11.33 22.09 -3.75
N THR A 143 11.14 20.93 -4.36
CA THR A 143 10.55 20.80 -5.69
C THR A 143 9.15 21.39 -5.74
N PHE A 144 8.28 21.09 -4.76
CA PHE A 144 6.93 21.62 -4.71
C PHE A 144 6.89 23.14 -4.67
N PHE A 145 7.68 23.78 -3.80
CA PHE A 145 7.70 25.24 -3.68
C PHE A 145 8.41 25.95 -4.83
N SER A 146 9.24 25.25 -5.61
CA SER A 146 9.87 25.80 -6.82
C SER A 146 9.07 25.55 -8.11
N THR A 147 8.03 24.72 -8.07
CA THR A 147 7.25 24.36 -9.25
C THR A 147 6.16 25.40 -9.48
N ASP A 148 6.09 25.92 -10.72
CA ASP A 148 5.02 26.80 -11.13
C ASP A 148 3.66 26.08 -11.09
N LYS A 149 2.64 26.73 -10.54
CA LYS A 149 1.26 26.21 -10.44
C LYS A 149 0.63 25.95 -11.81
N THR A 150 1.12 26.57 -12.86
CA THR A 150 0.69 26.35 -14.24
C THR A 150 1.41 25.19 -14.92
N SER A 151 2.45 24.66 -14.29
CA SER A 151 3.18 23.50 -14.82
C SER A 151 2.28 22.27 -14.88
N PRO A 152 2.33 21.47 -15.96
CA PRO A 152 1.64 20.18 -16.04
C PRO A 152 2.06 19.23 -14.91
N TYR A 153 3.29 19.38 -14.40
CA TYR A 153 3.81 18.59 -13.28
C TYR A 153 3.31 19.01 -11.90
N PHE A 154 2.60 20.15 -11.78
CA PHE A 154 2.20 20.65 -10.47
C PHE A 154 1.35 19.64 -9.68
N ASN A 155 0.31 19.09 -10.28
CA ASN A 155 -0.56 18.11 -9.63
C ASN A 155 0.20 16.82 -9.24
N TYR A 156 1.08 16.33 -10.10
CA TYR A 156 1.92 15.17 -9.80
C TYR A 156 2.80 15.41 -8.56
N ILE A 157 3.49 16.54 -8.52
CA ILE A 157 4.34 16.92 -7.39
C ILE A 157 3.52 17.17 -6.14
N TYR A 158 2.36 17.84 -6.26
CA TYR A 158 1.44 18.13 -5.16
C TYR A 158 0.94 16.87 -4.46
N TYR A 159 0.40 15.90 -5.19
CA TYR A 159 -0.12 14.68 -4.56
C TYR A 159 0.98 13.82 -3.95
N ASN A 160 2.16 13.77 -4.55
CA ASN A 160 3.29 13.07 -3.96
C ASN A 160 3.82 13.78 -2.71
N PHE A 161 3.87 15.10 -2.70
CA PHE A 161 4.25 15.87 -1.53
C PHE A 161 3.24 15.72 -0.38
N LEU A 162 1.95 15.76 -0.69
CA LEU A 162 0.90 15.51 0.30
C LEU A 162 1.03 14.13 0.95
N GLU A 163 1.33 13.10 0.18
CA GLU A 163 1.56 11.75 0.70
C GLU A 163 2.81 11.69 1.61
N GLU A 164 3.87 12.39 1.27
CA GLU A 164 5.07 12.46 2.12
C GLU A 164 4.81 13.25 3.43
N ILE A 165 4.02 14.32 3.39
CA ILE A 165 3.57 15.04 4.60
C ILE A 165 2.83 14.08 5.53
N ARG A 166 1.91 13.29 5.00
CA ARG A 166 1.17 12.30 5.76
C ARG A 166 2.09 11.28 6.41
N LYS A 167 3.00 10.70 5.63
CA LYS A 167 3.97 9.72 6.13
C LYS A 167 4.86 10.31 7.22
N GLU A 168 5.40 11.50 6.98
CA GLU A 168 6.29 12.16 7.93
C GLU A 168 5.58 12.46 9.25
N TYR A 169 4.32 12.95 9.20
CA TYR A 169 3.55 13.20 10.40
C TYR A 169 3.29 11.92 11.21
N HIS A 170 2.87 10.84 10.55
CA HIS A 170 2.63 9.56 11.22
C HIS A 170 3.89 9.02 11.90
N ILE A 171 5.02 9.08 11.21
CA ILE A 171 6.29 8.58 11.74
C ILE A 171 6.74 9.40 12.93
N GLN A 172 6.71 10.73 12.83
CA GLN A 172 7.16 11.61 13.92
C GLN A 172 6.32 11.45 15.19
N ASN A 173 5.05 11.15 15.04
CA ASN A 173 4.13 10.98 16.15
C ASN A 173 3.95 9.52 16.59
N GLY A 174 4.64 8.57 15.95
CA GLY A 174 4.57 7.15 16.31
C GLY A 174 3.26 6.49 15.92
N TYR A 175 2.57 7.02 14.91
CA TYR A 175 1.35 6.43 14.36
C TYR A 175 1.64 5.38 13.30
N SER A 176 0.74 4.42 13.16
CA SER A 176 0.82 3.42 12.10
C SER A 176 0.45 4.02 10.75
N LYS A 177 0.98 3.40 9.71
CA LYS A 177 0.74 3.79 8.32
C LYS A 177 -0.68 3.41 7.91
N LEU A 178 -1.45 4.38 7.45
CA LEU A 178 -2.82 4.16 6.96
C LEU A 178 -2.84 3.87 5.45
N PRO A 179 -3.81 3.05 4.98
CA PRO A 179 -4.02 2.85 3.54
C PRO A 179 -4.44 4.16 2.86
N VAL A 180 -3.68 4.59 1.85
CA VAL A 180 -3.89 5.88 1.17
C VAL A 180 -5.29 6.01 0.56
N ASN A 181 -5.76 4.94 -0.08
CA ASN A 181 -7.07 4.92 -0.73
C ASN A 181 -8.28 4.96 0.21
N LYS A 182 -8.04 4.91 1.53
CA LYS A 182 -9.09 4.95 2.56
C LYS A 182 -8.89 6.08 3.57
N ILE A 183 -7.87 6.91 3.36
CA ILE A 183 -7.45 7.91 4.34
C ILE A 183 -8.58 8.85 4.73
N LYS A 184 -9.35 9.36 3.76
CA LYS A 184 -10.49 10.24 4.05
C LYS A 184 -11.47 9.56 4.98
N LYS A 185 -11.94 8.36 4.62
CA LYS A 185 -12.88 7.58 5.43
C LYS A 185 -12.32 7.24 6.81
N LEU A 186 -11.04 6.90 6.88
CA LEU A 186 -10.38 6.56 8.14
C LEU A 186 -10.21 7.78 9.05
N TYR A 187 -9.92 8.95 8.48
CA TYR A 187 -9.79 10.19 9.23
C TYR A 187 -11.13 10.75 9.71
N GLU A 188 -12.21 10.51 8.95
CA GLU A 188 -13.56 10.89 9.32
C GLU A 188 -14.18 9.98 10.40
N ASN A 189 -13.73 8.74 10.50
CA ASN A 189 -14.25 7.74 11.42
C ASN A 189 -13.14 7.11 12.28
N SER A 190 -12.86 7.74 13.44
CA SER A 190 -11.81 7.31 14.36
C SER A 190 -12.07 5.92 14.96
N ASP A 191 -13.30 5.64 15.38
CA ASP A 191 -13.65 4.36 15.99
C ASP A 191 -13.41 3.20 15.03
N TYR A 192 -13.75 3.39 13.77
CA TYR A 192 -13.48 2.42 12.71
C TYR A 192 -11.98 2.18 12.53
N SER A 193 -11.18 3.23 12.54
CA SER A 193 -9.74 3.15 12.32
C SER A 193 -9.02 2.48 13.48
N GLU A 194 -9.38 2.80 14.71
CA GLU A 194 -8.81 2.19 15.91
C GLU A 194 -9.22 0.73 16.04
N LYS A 195 -10.49 0.43 15.80
CA LYS A 195 -11.03 -0.92 15.92
C LYS A 195 -10.50 -1.89 14.89
N TYR A 196 -10.48 -1.48 13.60
CA TYR A 196 -10.19 -2.42 12.50
C TYR A 196 -8.78 -2.34 11.95
N TYR A 197 -8.08 -1.23 12.16
CA TYR A 197 -6.71 -1.06 11.69
C TYR A 197 -5.70 -0.98 12.83
N CYS A 198 -6.14 -1.02 14.09
CA CYS A 198 -5.30 -0.88 15.28
C CYS A 198 -4.36 0.33 15.18
N VAL A 199 -4.81 1.41 14.55
CA VAL A 199 -4.01 2.61 14.33
C VAL A 199 -4.48 3.74 15.21
N LYS A 200 -3.53 4.37 15.88
CA LYS A 200 -3.77 5.63 16.56
C LYS A 200 -3.82 6.74 15.53
N LEU A 201 -4.98 7.39 15.43
CA LEU A 201 -5.15 8.50 14.51
C LEU A 201 -4.43 9.76 15.01
N PRO A 202 -4.04 10.66 14.07
CA PRO A 202 -3.59 12.00 14.42
C PRO A 202 -4.71 12.79 15.12
N ASP A 203 -4.34 13.91 15.74
CA ASP A 203 -5.32 14.85 16.28
C ASP A 203 -6.32 15.31 15.22
N ILE A 204 -7.51 15.75 15.69
CA ILE A 204 -8.61 16.15 14.82
C ILE A 204 -8.25 17.33 13.91
N GLU A 205 -7.41 18.25 14.39
CA GLU A 205 -6.99 19.40 13.58
C GLU A 205 -6.14 18.99 12.41
N PHE A 206 -5.16 18.08 12.62
CA PHE A 206 -4.35 17.57 11.53
C PHE A 206 -5.22 16.81 10.51
N ARG A 207 -6.14 15.95 10.98
CA ARG A 207 -7.04 15.19 10.11
C ARG A 207 -7.88 16.09 9.23
N ASN A 208 -8.52 17.09 9.82
CA ASN A 208 -9.37 18.04 9.09
C ASN A 208 -8.55 18.86 8.09
N LEU A 209 -7.37 19.33 8.51
CA LEU A 209 -6.47 20.05 7.61
C LEU A 209 -6.03 19.18 6.43
N TYR A 210 -5.66 17.92 6.69
CA TYR A 210 -5.23 17.02 5.63
C TYR A 210 -6.37 16.68 4.64
N ILE A 211 -7.59 16.45 5.12
CA ILE A 211 -8.76 16.24 4.29
C ILE A 211 -9.05 17.49 3.44
N SER A 212 -8.98 18.67 4.05
CA SER A 212 -9.14 19.94 3.32
C SER A 212 -8.11 20.11 2.20
N LEU A 213 -6.86 19.71 2.45
CA LEU A 213 -5.81 19.75 1.43
C LEU A 213 -6.04 18.71 0.31
N LEU A 214 -6.53 17.52 0.65
CA LEU A 214 -6.92 16.53 -0.36
C LEU A 214 -8.06 17.01 -1.26
N GLU A 215 -8.96 17.84 -0.71
CA GLU A 215 -10.11 18.35 -1.44
C GLU A 215 -9.79 19.59 -2.26
N LYS A 216 -8.97 20.46 -1.73
CA LYS A 216 -8.63 21.72 -2.38
C LYS A 216 -7.27 22.22 -1.92
N TYR A 217 -6.35 22.41 -2.86
CA TYR A 217 -5.06 23.01 -2.57
C TYR A 217 -5.23 24.45 -2.06
N LYS A 218 -4.67 24.72 -0.89
CA LYS A 218 -4.55 26.05 -0.29
C LYS A 218 -3.15 26.22 0.29
N GLU A 219 -2.43 27.23 -0.16
CA GLU A 219 -1.04 27.46 0.21
C GLU A 219 -0.87 27.71 1.73
N ASP A 220 -1.77 28.49 2.32
CA ASP A 220 -1.74 28.80 3.74
C ASP A 220 -1.93 27.55 4.60
N GLU A 221 -2.81 26.64 4.18
CA GLU A 221 -3.04 25.37 4.88
C GLU A 221 -1.81 24.46 4.82
N PHE A 222 -1.07 24.45 3.70
CA PHE A 222 0.21 23.76 3.61
C PHE A 222 1.23 24.29 4.61
N ASN A 223 1.35 25.62 4.73
CA ASN A 223 2.27 26.22 5.67
C ASN A 223 1.93 25.88 7.11
N VAL A 224 0.67 25.84 7.49
CA VAL A 224 0.20 25.40 8.80
C VAL A 224 0.54 23.92 9.02
N LEU A 225 0.28 23.07 8.03
CA LEU A 225 0.58 21.64 8.10
C LEU A 225 2.08 21.39 8.27
N LEU A 226 2.91 22.05 7.46
CA LEU A 226 4.36 21.96 7.56
C LEU A 226 4.91 22.46 8.89
N GLY A 227 4.29 23.51 9.46
CA GLY A 227 4.66 24.02 10.79
C GLY A 227 4.43 23.01 11.92
N LYS A 228 3.50 22.05 11.76
CA LYS A 228 3.25 20.97 12.72
C LYS A 228 4.28 19.84 12.64
N LEU A 229 5.03 19.74 11.55
CA LEU A 229 6.05 18.71 11.39
C LEU A 229 7.32 19.11 12.14
N LYS A 230 7.73 18.28 13.09
CA LYS A 230 8.98 18.50 13.82
C LYS A 230 10.17 18.23 12.89
N ARG A 231 11.11 19.16 12.84
CA ARG A 231 12.38 18.95 12.12
C ARG A 231 13.19 17.89 12.84
N LYS A 232 13.45 16.76 12.20
CA LYS A 232 14.42 15.76 12.67
C LYS A 232 15.73 15.94 11.92
N GLN A 233 16.83 15.85 12.64
CA GLN A 233 18.15 15.79 12.00
C GLN A 233 18.27 14.53 11.17
N THR A 234 18.66 14.70 9.93
CA THR A 234 18.89 13.60 8.99
C THR A 234 20.16 12.88 9.36
N ILE A 235 20.08 11.62 9.70
CA ILE A 235 21.25 10.75 9.75
C ILE A 235 21.19 9.92 8.47
N LYS A 236 22.19 10.11 7.59
CA LYS A 236 22.36 9.26 6.41
C LYS A 236 22.55 7.81 6.85
N ASN A 237 21.56 6.98 6.63
CA ASN A 237 21.73 5.54 6.66
C ASN A 237 21.97 5.08 5.23
N ASN A 238 23.10 4.41 5.01
CA ASN A 238 23.28 3.62 3.81
C ASN A 238 22.23 2.52 3.82
N PHE A 239 21.16 2.74 3.06
CA PHE A 239 20.18 1.74 2.78
C PHE A 239 20.82 0.74 1.83
N ASN A 240 21.15 -0.43 2.33
CA ASN A 240 21.16 -1.58 1.46
C ASN A 240 19.71 -1.76 1.01
N ALA A 241 19.39 -1.17 -0.15
CA ALA A 241 18.13 -1.41 -0.80
C ALA A 241 17.99 -2.94 -0.85
N ARG A 242 17.11 -3.49 0.00
CA ARG A 242 16.63 -4.85 -0.21
C ARG A 242 16.24 -4.86 -1.67
N LYS A 243 16.83 -5.77 -2.46
CA LYS A 243 16.46 -5.95 -3.85
C LYS A 243 14.94 -5.96 -3.87
N ASN A 244 14.36 -4.83 -4.27
CA ASN A 244 12.92 -4.71 -4.32
C ASN A 244 12.46 -5.85 -5.20
N ASN A 245 11.72 -6.78 -4.63
CA ASN A 245 11.22 -7.90 -5.39
C ASN A 245 10.32 -7.28 -6.48
N VAL A 246 10.82 -7.26 -7.70
CA VAL A 246 10.17 -6.65 -8.87
C VAL A 246 8.74 -7.18 -8.99
N LYS A 247 8.56 -8.49 -8.80
CA LYS A 247 7.25 -9.15 -8.80
C LYS A 247 6.32 -8.57 -7.73
N TYR A 248 6.83 -8.32 -6.52
CA TYR A 248 6.04 -7.72 -5.44
C TYR A 248 5.63 -6.28 -5.76
N SER A 249 6.56 -5.47 -6.24
CA SER A 249 6.29 -4.08 -6.61
C SER A 249 5.29 -3.99 -7.76
N SER A 250 5.44 -4.84 -8.76
CA SER A 250 4.52 -4.93 -9.91
C SER A 250 3.10 -5.32 -9.48
N THR A 251 2.95 -6.25 -8.53
CA THR A 251 1.64 -6.64 -8.00
C THR A 251 0.96 -5.49 -7.27
N ILE A 252 1.72 -4.67 -6.51
CA ILE A 252 1.16 -3.49 -5.85
C ILE A 252 0.70 -2.46 -6.88
N ILE A 253 1.50 -2.20 -7.92
CA ILE A 253 1.15 -1.27 -8.99
C ILE A 253 -0.10 -1.75 -9.71
N TYR A 254 -0.15 -3.02 -10.08
CA TYR A 254 -1.32 -3.63 -10.70
C TYR A 254 -2.59 -3.43 -9.86
N SER A 255 -2.53 -3.72 -8.56
CA SER A 255 -3.66 -3.52 -7.65
C SER A 255 -4.12 -2.06 -7.56
N LEU A 256 -3.20 -1.10 -7.66
CA LEU A 256 -3.55 0.33 -7.70
C LEU A 256 -4.23 0.69 -9.02
N ILE A 257 -3.72 0.22 -10.15
CA ILE A 257 -4.28 0.47 -11.48
C ILE A 257 -5.68 -0.16 -11.60
N GLU A 258 -5.84 -1.39 -11.15
CA GLU A 258 -7.15 -2.04 -11.10
C GLU A 258 -8.17 -1.19 -10.31
N LYS A 259 -7.76 -0.66 -9.16
CA LYS A 259 -8.60 0.25 -8.36
C LYS A 259 -8.93 1.55 -9.10
N ILE A 260 -8.01 2.07 -9.90
CA ILE A 260 -8.23 3.27 -10.71
C ILE A 260 -9.22 2.98 -11.85
N ILE A 261 -9.10 1.82 -12.51
CA ILE A 261 -9.94 1.45 -13.66
C ILE A 261 -11.37 1.11 -13.23
N VAL A 262 -11.54 0.33 -12.17
CA VAL A 262 -12.82 -0.27 -11.78
C VAL A 262 -13.67 0.64 -10.90
N LYS A 263 -13.08 1.64 -10.22
CA LYS A 263 -13.83 2.50 -9.31
C LYS A 263 -14.53 3.66 -10.02
N ASP A 264 -15.83 3.84 -9.69
CA ASP A 264 -16.46 5.16 -9.63
C ASP A 264 -15.86 5.93 -8.44
N THR A 265 -14.61 6.35 -8.56
CA THR A 265 -13.99 7.24 -7.59
C THR A 265 -14.47 8.65 -7.88
N ASN A 266 -14.80 9.41 -6.82
CA ASN A 266 -14.91 10.84 -7.02
C ASN A 266 -13.56 11.36 -7.54
N GLU A 267 -13.57 12.40 -8.35
CA GLU A 267 -12.40 12.90 -9.09
C GLU A 267 -11.14 13.08 -8.22
N LYS A 268 -11.31 13.46 -6.96
CA LYS A 268 -10.22 13.73 -6.01
C LYS A 268 -9.55 12.46 -5.50
N ASP A 269 -10.34 11.43 -5.16
CA ASP A 269 -9.81 10.13 -4.74
C ASP A 269 -9.09 9.45 -5.92
N TYR A 270 -9.61 9.64 -7.14
CA TYR A 270 -9.01 9.17 -8.37
C TYR A 270 -7.62 9.78 -8.59
N LEU A 271 -7.51 11.12 -8.55
CA LEU A 271 -6.24 11.81 -8.80
C LEU A 271 -5.16 11.44 -7.77
N SER A 272 -5.52 11.32 -6.49
CA SER A 272 -4.57 10.89 -5.47
C SER A 272 -4.02 9.48 -5.73
N LEU A 273 -4.88 8.52 -6.04
CA LEU A 273 -4.47 7.16 -6.38
C LEU A 273 -3.65 7.12 -7.67
N TYR A 274 -4.07 7.89 -8.67
CA TYR A 274 -3.42 7.98 -9.97
C TYR A 274 -1.97 8.43 -9.86
N TYR A 275 -1.71 9.56 -9.21
CA TYR A 275 -0.35 10.08 -9.09
C TYR A 275 0.55 9.23 -8.19
N ILE A 276 -0.01 8.55 -7.19
CA ILE A 276 0.75 7.57 -6.39
C ILE A 276 1.11 6.34 -7.23
N ALA A 277 0.20 5.85 -8.06
CA ALA A 277 0.49 4.73 -8.97
C ALA A 277 1.56 5.12 -9.98
N LEU A 278 1.44 6.32 -10.56
CA LEU A 278 2.40 6.87 -11.51
C LEU A 278 3.81 6.96 -10.92
N GLU A 279 3.95 7.46 -9.69
CA GLU A 279 5.23 7.52 -8.98
C GLU A 279 5.81 6.12 -8.71
N LYS A 280 4.97 5.16 -8.37
CA LYS A 280 5.43 3.77 -8.17
C LYS A 280 5.90 3.12 -9.47
N ILE A 281 5.23 3.39 -10.60
CA ILE A 281 5.65 2.93 -11.92
C ILE A 281 7.02 3.52 -12.26
N ARG A 282 7.20 4.82 -12.10
CA ARG A 282 8.47 5.50 -12.33
C ARG A 282 9.60 4.90 -11.49
N ASN A 283 9.38 4.75 -10.20
CA ASN A 283 10.38 4.17 -9.28
C ASN A 283 10.72 2.72 -9.63
N LEU A 284 9.74 1.92 -10.02
CA LEU A 284 9.99 0.54 -10.44
C LEU A 284 10.81 0.51 -11.74
N TYR A 285 10.46 1.35 -12.72
CA TYR A 285 11.20 1.48 -13.97
C TYR A 285 12.68 1.85 -13.74
N CYS A 286 12.93 2.88 -12.91
CA CYS A 286 14.29 3.30 -12.57
C CYS A 286 15.06 2.19 -11.84
N ASN A 287 14.44 1.48 -10.91
CA ASN A 287 15.08 0.39 -10.17
C ASN A 287 15.49 -0.77 -11.09
N ILE A 288 14.65 -1.13 -12.04
CA ILE A 288 14.93 -2.22 -12.99
C ILE A 288 16.10 -1.86 -13.89
N ASN A 289 16.12 -0.64 -14.38
CA ASN A 289 17.13 -0.16 -15.32
C ASN A 289 18.36 0.44 -14.63
N LYS A 290 18.42 0.43 -13.29
CA LYS A 290 19.50 1.00 -12.46
C LYS A 290 19.74 2.49 -12.74
N LEU A 291 18.68 3.22 -13.07
CA LEU A 291 18.70 4.66 -13.26
C LEU A 291 18.54 5.37 -11.91
N ASP A 292 19.08 6.57 -11.80
CA ASP A 292 18.63 7.47 -10.77
C ASP A 292 17.19 7.98 -11.10
N ASN A 293 16.52 8.57 -10.13
CA ASN A 293 15.13 8.99 -10.29
C ASN A 293 14.96 10.33 -11.03
N SER A 294 15.97 10.79 -11.76
CA SER A 294 15.92 12.00 -12.57
C SER A 294 15.10 11.76 -13.85
N LEU A 295 14.23 12.71 -14.18
CA LEU A 295 13.46 12.64 -15.44
C LEU A 295 14.36 12.78 -16.67
N ASP A 296 15.43 13.55 -16.57
CA ASP A 296 16.37 13.74 -17.66
C ASP A 296 17.09 12.41 -18.00
N ASN A 297 17.52 11.68 -16.99
CA ASN A 297 18.14 10.37 -17.18
C ASN A 297 17.16 9.34 -17.75
N ILE A 298 15.88 9.41 -17.39
CA ILE A 298 14.84 8.56 -17.99
C ILE A 298 14.69 8.90 -19.47
N TYR A 299 14.63 10.17 -19.82
CA TYR A 299 14.50 10.62 -21.22
C TYR A 299 15.70 10.16 -22.08
N GLU A 300 16.91 10.35 -21.58
CA GLU A 300 18.14 9.93 -22.28
C GLU A 300 18.23 8.40 -22.48
N TYR A 301 17.72 7.64 -21.51
CA TYR A 301 17.75 6.18 -21.53
C TYR A 301 16.62 5.58 -22.38
N ASP A 302 15.39 6.09 -22.27
CA ASP A 302 14.20 5.58 -22.96
C ASP A 302 13.18 6.71 -23.17
N SER A 303 13.30 7.37 -24.32
CA SER A 303 12.41 8.48 -24.70
C SER A 303 10.94 8.03 -24.82
N SER A 304 10.69 6.77 -25.24
CA SER A 304 9.32 6.26 -25.36
C SER A 304 8.64 6.11 -24.00
N PHE A 305 9.35 5.59 -22.99
CA PHE A 305 8.83 5.55 -21.63
C PHE A 305 8.55 6.97 -21.10
N PHE A 306 9.50 7.89 -21.34
CA PHE A 306 9.37 9.26 -20.89
C PHE A 306 8.16 9.96 -21.52
N GLU A 307 7.94 9.81 -22.82
CA GLU A 307 6.80 10.41 -23.53
C GLU A 307 5.47 9.90 -22.95
N ILE A 308 5.30 8.58 -22.79
CA ILE A 308 4.08 8.00 -22.19
C ILE A 308 3.91 8.48 -20.74
N PHE A 309 5.00 8.55 -19.96
CA PHE A 309 4.97 9.06 -18.61
C PHE A 309 4.54 10.54 -18.57
N ASN A 310 5.08 11.36 -19.45
CA ASN A 310 4.74 12.78 -19.57
C ASN A 310 3.30 13.00 -19.97
N ASP A 311 2.75 12.17 -20.87
CA ASP A 311 1.32 12.18 -21.20
C ASP A 311 0.45 11.81 -19.98
N CYS A 312 0.88 10.84 -19.17
CA CYS A 312 0.21 10.51 -17.92
C CYS A 312 0.20 11.67 -16.93
N VAL A 313 1.28 12.45 -16.87
CA VAL A 313 1.38 13.63 -15.98
C VAL A 313 0.46 14.75 -16.47
N SER A 314 0.47 15.02 -17.75
CA SER A 314 -0.24 16.15 -18.38
C SER A 314 -1.74 15.90 -18.54
N ASN A 315 -2.11 14.66 -18.84
CA ASN A 315 -3.49 14.24 -19.12
C ASN A 315 -3.84 12.99 -18.31
N PRO A 316 -4.10 13.11 -17.00
CA PRO A 316 -4.39 11.97 -16.16
C PRO A 316 -5.67 11.27 -16.63
N SER A 317 -5.51 10.05 -17.16
CA SER A 317 -6.60 9.21 -17.64
C SER A 317 -6.34 7.73 -17.33
N LYS A 318 -7.41 6.94 -17.32
CA LYS A 318 -7.31 5.48 -17.12
C LYS A 318 -6.54 4.83 -18.25
N GLU A 319 -6.73 5.31 -19.45
CA GLU A 319 -6.08 4.86 -20.68
C GLU A 319 -4.57 5.10 -20.61
N ASN A 320 -4.15 6.31 -20.25
CA ASN A 320 -2.73 6.68 -20.21
C ASN A 320 -1.97 5.87 -19.15
N ILE A 321 -2.51 5.72 -17.94
CA ILE A 321 -1.81 4.95 -16.90
C ILE A 321 -1.78 3.45 -17.22
N THR A 322 -2.80 2.94 -17.91
CA THR A 322 -2.83 1.55 -18.40
C THR A 322 -1.78 1.35 -19.49
N LEU A 323 -1.67 2.30 -20.44
CA LEU A 323 -0.64 2.26 -21.47
C LEU A 323 0.78 2.26 -20.87
N LEU A 324 1.04 3.14 -19.91
CA LEU A 324 2.34 3.20 -19.23
C LEU A 324 2.64 1.91 -18.48
N PHE A 325 1.66 1.33 -17.80
CA PHE A 325 1.83 0.06 -17.10
C PHE A 325 2.09 -1.11 -18.06
N ASN A 326 1.40 -1.15 -19.19
CA ASN A 326 1.62 -2.16 -20.22
C ASN A 326 3.02 -2.03 -20.82
N TYR A 327 3.48 -0.79 -21.06
CA TYR A 327 4.84 -0.54 -21.50
C TYR A 327 5.87 -1.06 -20.49
N LEU A 328 5.71 -0.71 -19.20
CA LEU A 328 6.56 -1.23 -18.14
C LEU A 328 6.54 -2.77 -18.11
N SER A 329 5.36 -3.37 -18.22
CA SER A 329 5.17 -4.82 -18.18
C SER A 329 5.87 -5.54 -19.32
N SER A 330 5.91 -4.93 -20.51
CA SER A 330 6.65 -5.48 -21.67
C SER A 330 8.18 -5.49 -21.47
N LYS A 331 8.70 -4.68 -20.57
CA LYS A 331 10.14 -4.61 -20.23
C LYS A 331 10.52 -5.53 -19.06
N ILE A 332 9.52 -6.10 -18.39
CA ILE A 332 9.70 -6.99 -17.24
C ILE A 332 9.18 -8.34 -17.69
N ASP A 333 10.03 -9.38 -17.64
CA ASP A 333 9.61 -10.76 -17.92
C ASP A 333 8.72 -11.30 -16.76
N ILE A 334 7.53 -10.76 -16.66
CA ILE A 334 6.50 -11.18 -15.70
C ILE A 334 5.31 -11.65 -16.49
N ASP A 335 4.97 -12.92 -16.32
CA ASP A 335 3.76 -13.50 -16.88
C ASP A 335 2.52 -12.89 -16.19
N TYR A 336 1.97 -11.84 -16.83
CA TYR A 336 0.72 -11.20 -16.40
C TYR A 336 -0.53 -11.90 -16.92
N THR A 337 -0.40 -13.01 -17.69
CA THR A 337 -1.56 -13.73 -18.22
C THR A 337 -2.47 -14.28 -17.11
N LYS A 338 -1.92 -14.44 -15.90
CA LYS A 338 -2.69 -14.78 -14.69
C LYS A 338 -3.50 -13.61 -14.12
N TYR A 339 -3.20 -12.38 -14.53
CA TYR A 339 -3.93 -11.19 -14.14
C TYR A 339 -4.87 -10.84 -15.30
N LYS A 340 -6.15 -11.11 -15.16
CA LYS A 340 -7.14 -10.61 -16.10
C LYS A 340 -7.10 -9.08 -16.07
N ILE A 341 -6.34 -8.49 -16.99
CA ILE A 341 -6.55 -7.11 -17.39
C ILE A 341 -7.90 -7.16 -18.11
N TYR A 342 -8.90 -6.47 -17.58
CA TYR A 342 -10.13 -6.28 -18.33
C TYR A 342 -9.73 -5.62 -19.63
N GLU A 343 -9.88 -6.36 -20.74
CA GLU A 343 -9.81 -5.76 -22.07
C GLU A 343 -10.82 -4.62 -22.06
N LEU A 344 -10.29 -3.41 -22.20
CA LEU A 344 -11.10 -2.23 -22.41
C LEU A 344 -11.74 -2.40 -23.80
N SER A 345 -12.95 -2.97 -23.86
CA SER A 345 -13.82 -2.94 -25.01
C SER A 345 -14.68 -1.68 -24.99
#